data_dd8ec483363e54a024794aebc4a419c6
#
_entry.id   dd8ec483363e54a024794aebc4a419c6
#
_cell.length_a   1.000
_cell.length_b   1.000
_cell.length_c   1.000
_cell.angle_alpha   90.00
_cell.angle_beta   90.00
_cell.angle_gamma   90.00
#
_symmetry.space_group_name_H-M   'P 1'
#
loop_
_entity.id
_entity.type
_entity.pdbx_description
1 polymer ?
#
loop_
_entity_poly.entity_id
_entity_poly.type
_entity_poly.pdbx_seq_one_letter_code
_entity_poly.pdbx_strand_id
1 'polypeptide(L)'
;IDEIKYIYVTKETDMGRTTLLSERIEEKKINKIKVELKNLDNFLKENKEKKIKFIKIDIEGYEYKALMGLKDILSNDSPIIAIEQWIDQFDNNTKTAPSIDFLKKNDYNFFYEPLFFKRKKNKNKIIRALNKIIFFLQIIFESSKINLCKLKKIEKFEIKPYSMIIASKEELNS
;
A
#
# COMPACT_ATOMS: atom_id res chain seq x y z
N ILE A 1 2.77 3.52 20.69
CA ILE A 1 1.82 3.44 21.82
C ILE A 1 0.80 2.40 21.42
N ASP A 2 0.63 1.38 22.26
CA ASP A 2 -0.42 0.39 22.10
C ASP A 2 -1.73 1.03 22.56
N GLU A 3 -2.78 0.93 21.77
CA GLU A 3 -4.08 1.53 22.08
C GLU A 3 -5.24 0.65 21.64
N ILE A 4 -6.38 0.81 22.32
CA ILE A 4 -7.61 0.14 21.91
C ILE A 4 -8.44 1.09 21.06
N LYS A 5 -8.83 0.64 19.88
CA LYS A 5 -9.70 1.38 18.94
C LYS A 5 -10.83 0.54 18.41
N TYR A 6 -11.70 1.18 17.67
CA TYR A 6 -12.75 0.51 16.90
C TYR A 6 -12.42 0.59 15.41
N ILE A 7 -12.51 -0.54 14.74
CA ILE A 7 -12.61 -0.59 13.28
C ILE A 7 -14.08 -0.58 12.88
N TYR A 8 -14.32 0.06 11.74
CA TYR A 8 -15.65 0.22 11.19
C TYR A 8 -15.76 -0.66 9.93
N VAL A 9 -16.76 -1.54 9.93
CA VAL A 9 -16.98 -2.52 8.86
C VAL A 9 -18.37 -2.31 8.28
N THR A 10 -18.49 -2.15 6.97
CA THR A 10 -19.79 -2.04 6.29
C THR A 10 -20.50 -3.40 6.25
N LYS A 11 -21.82 -3.41 6.45
CA LYS A 11 -22.64 -4.64 6.42
C LYS A 11 -22.94 -5.15 5.00
N GLU A 12 -22.77 -4.36 3.98
CA GLU A 12 -23.11 -4.71 2.59
C GLU A 12 -21.88 -4.96 1.74
N THR A 13 -21.91 -6.07 1.04
CA THR A 13 -21.18 -6.53 -0.17
C THR A 13 -19.78 -5.98 -0.55
N ASP A 14 -19.36 -4.83 -0.05
CA ASP A 14 -18.01 -4.29 -0.22
C ASP A 14 -17.11 -4.73 0.95
N MET A 15 -16.81 -6.02 1.03
CA MET A 15 -15.93 -6.60 2.06
C MET A 15 -14.48 -6.06 2.03
N GLY A 16 -14.18 -5.10 1.15
CA GLY A 16 -12.86 -4.49 1.03
C GLY A 16 -12.67 -3.19 1.82
N ARG A 17 -13.73 -2.60 2.39
CA ARG A 17 -13.63 -1.30 3.07
C ARG A 17 -13.79 -1.43 4.57
N THR A 18 -12.72 -1.76 5.24
CA THR A 18 -12.61 -1.73 6.71
C THR A 18 -11.61 -0.65 7.08
N THR A 19 -12.03 0.36 7.86
CA THR A 19 -11.17 1.50 8.21
C THR A 19 -11.23 1.83 9.71
N LEU A 20 -10.18 2.47 10.21
CA LEU A 20 -10.13 3.07 11.54
C LEU A 20 -10.75 4.49 11.55
N LEU A 21 -11.06 5.06 10.40
CA LEU A 21 -11.59 6.40 10.25
C LEU A 21 -13.12 6.35 10.06
N SER A 22 -13.88 6.75 11.08
CA SER A 22 -15.36 6.74 11.03
C SER A 22 -15.92 7.65 9.94
N GLU A 23 -15.26 8.77 9.66
CA GLU A 23 -15.65 9.75 8.62
C GLU A 23 -15.58 9.21 7.19
N ARG A 24 -14.90 8.10 6.96
CA ARG A 24 -14.81 7.46 5.64
C ARG A 24 -15.93 6.49 5.32
N ILE A 25 -16.87 6.29 6.24
CA ILE A 25 -17.97 5.35 6.06
C ILE A 25 -19.31 6.08 6.24
N GLU A 26 -20.21 5.94 5.25
CA GLU A 26 -21.59 6.43 5.37
C GLU A 26 -22.35 5.67 6.46
N GLU A 27 -23.06 6.40 7.32
CA GLU A 27 -23.60 5.92 8.63
C GLU A 27 -24.63 4.76 8.58
N LYS A 28 -25.12 4.36 7.42
CA LYS A 28 -26.37 3.59 7.36
C LYS A 28 -26.29 2.12 7.79
N LYS A 29 -25.09 1.47 7.84
CA LYS A 29 -24.97 0.07 8.31
C LYS A 29 -23.52 -0.26 8.72
N ILE A 30 -23.11 0.23 9.88
CA ILE A 30 -21.75 0.03 10.38
C ILE A 30 -21.76 -0.96 11.54
N ASN A 31 -20.88 -1.94 11.50
CA ASN A 31 -20.47 -2.71 12.65
C ASN A 31 -19.19 -2.10 13.22
N LYS A 32 -19.14 -1.94 14.55
CA LYS A 32 -17.92 -1.52 15.26
C LYS A 32 -17.29 -2.75 15.89
N ILE A 33 -16.03 -3.02 15.56
CA ILE A 33 -15.28 -4.12 16.16
C ILE A 33 -14.13 -3.50 16.96
N LYS A 34 -14.05 -3.87 18.23
CA LYS A 34 -12.97 -3.45 19.12
C LYS A 34 -11.70 -4.19 18.74
N VAL A 35 -10.62 -3.46 18.53
CA VAL A 35 -9.30 -4.00 18.17
C VAL A 35 -8.21 -3.38 19.04
N GLU A 36 -7.18 -4.15 19.29
CA GLU A 36 -5.95 -3.67 19.90
C GLU A 36 -4.97 -3.28 18.79
N LEU A 37 -4.55 -2.02 18.81
CA LEU A 37 -3.48 -1.54 17.93
C LEU A 37 -2.16 -1.68 18.66
N LYS A 38 -1.18 -2.30 18.01
CA LYS A 38 0.18 -2.46 18.54
C LYS A 38 1.17 -1.64 17.74
N ASN A 39 2.12 -1.04 18.44
CA ASN A 39 3.30 -0.47 17.83
C ASN A 39 4.13 -1.60 17.24
N LEU A 40 4.40 -1.55 15.93
CA LEU A 40 5.03 -2.67 15.24
C LEU A 40 6.52 -2.82 15.59
N ASP A 41 7.24 -1.72 15.87
CA ASP A 41 8.61 -1.80 16.35
C ASP A 41 8.69 -2.59 17.66
N ASN A 42 7.79 -2.31 18.62
CA ASN A 42 7.75 -3.04 19.90
C ASN A 42 7.37 -4.51 19.70
N PHE A 43 6.31 -4.77 18.92
CA PHE A 43 5.88 -6.13 18.64
C PHE A 43 6.97 -6.98 17.99
N LEU A 44 7.72 -6.41 17.05
CA LEU A 44 8.78 -7.12 16.33
C LEU A 44 10.08 -7.25 17.12
N LYS A 45 10.36 -6.38 18.11
CA LYS A 45 11.49 -6.57 19.02
C LYS A 45 11.44 -7.92 19.73
N GLU A 46 10.23 -8.36 20.07
CA GLU A 46 10.01 -9.62 20.78
C GLU A 46 9.90 -10.83 19.85
N ASN A 47 9.50 -10.64 18.60
CA ASN A 47 9.08 -11.71 17.69
C ASN A 47 9.89 -11.79 16.40
N LYS A 48 10.86 -10.89 16.20
CA LYS A 48 11.58 -10.80 14.93
C LYS A 48 12.82 -11.65 14.91
N GLU A 49 12.81 -12.67 14.08
CA GLU A 49 13.99 -13.52 13.83
C GLU A 49 14.82 -13.09 12.63
N LYS A 50 14.22 -12.37 11.66
CA LYS A 50 14.87 -12.03 10.39
C LYS A 50 14.67 -10.56 10.02
N LYS A 51 15.59 -10.04 9.21
CA LYS A 51 15.49 -8.70 8.62
C LYS A 51 14.27 -8.59 7.71
N ILE A 52 13.48 -7.53 7.90
CA ILE A 52 12.32 -7.23 7.06
C ILE A 52 12.79 -6.55 5.77
N LYS A 53 12.43 -7.11 4.62
CA LYS A 53 12.84 -6.60 3.31
C LYS A 53 11.74 -5.81 2.59
N PHE A 54 10.48 -6.06 2.93
CA PHE A 54 9.34 -5.46 2.26
C PHE A 54 8.17 -5.31 3.22
N ILE A 55 7.48 -4.16 3.16
CA ILE A 55 6.26 -3.89 3.92
C ILE A 55 5.21 -3.31 2.97
N LYS A 56 4.02 -3.92 2.93
CA LYS A 56 2.83 -3.32 2.31
C LYS A 56 1.92 -2.74 3.40
N ILE A 57 1.51 -1.49 3.23
CA ILE A 57 0.57 -0.79 4.10
C ILE A 57 -0.61 -0.34 3.23
N ASP A 58 -1.80 -0.87 3.54
CA ASP A 58 -3.04 -0.65 2.80
C ASP A 58 -4.16 -0.78 3.85
N ILE A 59 -4.42 0.31 4.55
CA ILE A 59 -5.25 0.36 5.76
C ILE A 59 -6.21 1.54 5.77
N GLU A 60 -6.63 1.93 4.56
CA GLU A 60 -7.75 2.83 4.33
C GLU A 60 -7.63 4.19 5.07
N GLY A 61 -6.46 4.83 4.93
CA GLY A 61 -6.20 6.19 5.40
C GLY A 61 -5.42 6.29 6.72
N TYR A 62 -4.98 5.18 7.29
CA TYR A 62 -4.18 5.17 8.53
C TYR A 62 -2.66 4.96 8.27
N GLU A 63 -2.24 5.03 7.00
CA GLU A 63 -0.89 4.70 6.51
C GLU A 63 0.20 5.49 7.24
N TYR A 64 0.01 6.81 7.39
CA TYR A 64 0.95 7.67 8.11
C TYR A 64 1.14 7.24 9.57
N LYS A 65 0.05 6.89 10.24
CA LYS A 65 0.10 6.41 11.63
C LYS A 65 0.83 5.08 11.75
N ALA A 66 0.60 4.17 10.81
CA ALA A 66 1.33 2.90 10.75
C ALA A 66 2.83 3.12 10.54
N LEU A 67 3.23 4.01 9.61
CA LEU A 67 4.63 4.35 9.38
C LEU A 67 5.31 4.90 10.64
N MET A 68 4.60 5.70 11.44
CA MET A 68 5.15 6.21 12.71
C MET A 68 5.48 5.10 13.72
N GLY A 69 4.80 3.96 13.64
CA GLY A 69 5.07 2.78 14.47
C GLY A 69 6.17 1.86 13.94
N LEU A 70 6.89 2.27 12.89
CA LEU A 70 7.91 1.47 12.18
C LEU A 70 9.29 2.13 12.16
N LYS A 71 9.56 3.14 12.98
CA LYS A 71 10.79 3.95 12.91
C LYS A 71 12.07 3.12 13.01
N ASP A 72 12.12 2.21 13.97
CA ASP A 72 13.30 1.36 14.20
C ASP A 72 13.51 0.41 13.02
N ILE A 73 12.43 -0.14 12.46
CA ILE A 73 12.48 -1.02 11.29
C ILE A 73 12.92 -0.26 10.04
N LEU A 74 12.39 0.95 9.82
CA LEU A 74 12.78 1.79 8.68
C LEU A 74 14.27 2.16 8.75
N SER A 75 14.79 2.38 9.96
CA SER A 75 16.20 2.71 10.17
C SER A 75 17.10 1.50 10.02
N ASN A 76 16.79 0.40 10.72
CA ASN A 76 17.68 -0.75 10.85
C ASN A 76 17.61 -1.72 9.68
N ASP A 77 16.40 -1.93 9.14
CA ASP A 77 16.16 -2.92 8.08
C ASP A 77 16.13 -2.31 6.70
N SER A 78 15.72 -1.03 6.60
CA SER A 78 15.57 -0.31 5.32
C SER A 78 14.69 -1.07 4.31
N PRO A 79 13.49 -1.54 4.71
CA PRO A 79 12.64 -2.32 3.82
C PRO A 79 12.13 -1.47 2.65
N ILE A 80 11.81 -2.10 1.53
CA ILE A 80 11.00 -1.46 0.50
C ILE A 80 9.58 -1.30 1.05
N ILE A 81 9.01 -0.11 0.93
CA ILE A 81 7.67 0.22 1.42
C ILE A 81 6.71 0.36 0.25
N ALA A 82 5.56 -0.31 0.32
CA ALA A 82 4.45 -0.12 -0.59
C ALA A 82 3.25 0.42 0.19
N ILE A 83 2.81 1.64 -0.13
CA ILE A 83 1.68 2.30 0.53
C ILE A 83 0.64 2.77 -0.46
N GLU A 84 -0.65 2.76 -0.08
CA GLU A 84 -1.70 3.51 -0.76
C GLU A 84 -1.63 4.98 -0.35
N GLN A 85 -1.97 5.91 -1.26
CA GLN A 85 -2.00 7.33 -0.96
C GLN A 85 -3.28 7.97 -1.49
N TRP A 86 -4.12 8.40 -0.58
CA TRP A 86 -5.38 9.05 -0.90
C TRP A 86 -5.19 10.52 -1.26
N ILE A 87 -6.06 11.03 -2.15
CA ILE A 87 -5.97 12.41 -2.64
C ILE A 87 -6.21 13.44 -1.53
N ASP A 88 -7.11 13.18 -0.60
CA ASP A 88 -7.49 14.04 0.51
C ASP A 88 -6.40 14.20 1.58
N GLN A 89 -5.36 13.36 1.53
CA GLN A 89 -4.21 13.44 2.42
C GLN A 89 -3.09 14.35 1.88
N PHE A 90 -3.21 14.84 0.64
CA PHE A 90 -2.24 15.79 0.09
C PHE A 90 -2.49 17.20 0.59
N ASP A 91 -1.43 17.87 0.99
CA ASP A 91 -1.43 19.30 1.22
C ASP A 91 -1.37 20.04 -0.12
N ASN A 92 -2.31 20.96 -0.34
CA ASN A 92 -2.44 21.68 -1.61
C ASN A 92 -1.26 22.63 -1.91
N ASN A 93 -0.57 23.13 -0.88
CA ASN A 93 0.53 24.06 -1.02
C ASN A 93 1.84 23.33 -1.32
N THR A 94 2.15 22.32 -0.51
CA THR A 94 3.40 21.56 -0.61
C THR A 94 3.35 20.46 -1.67
N LYS A 95 2.13 20.06 -2.10
CA LYS A 95 1.87 18.93 -3.01
C LYS A 95 2.48 17.61 -2.52
N THR A 96 2.53 17.45 -1.20
CA THR A 96 3.02 16.24 -0.56
C THR A 96 2.03 15.77 0.50
N ALA A 97 2.24 14.59 1.06
CA ALA A 97 1.40 14.01 2.11
C ALA A 97 2.25 13.62 3.32
N PRO A 98 1.69 13.61 4.54
CA PRO A 98 2.43 13.29 5.76
C PRO A 98 3.19 11.97 5.70
N SER A 99 2.65 10.94 5.04
CA SER A 99 3.30 9.66 4.81
C SER A 99 4.54 9.78 3.94
N ILE A 100 4.46 10.57 2.86
CA ILE A 100 5.57 10.82 1.93
C ILE A 100 6.67 11.61 2.63
N ASP A 101 6.30 12.68 3.35
CA ASP A 101 7.26 13.51 4.10
C ASP A 101 7.95 12.73 5.20
N PHE A 102 7.20 11.85 5.87
CA PHE A 102 7.77 10.97 6.89
C PHE A 102 8.78 9.99 6.28
N LEU A 103 8.48 9.38 5.15
CA LEU A 103 9.41 8.50 4.45
C LEU A 103 10.66 9.25 4.01
N LYS A 104 10.54 10.45 3.44
CA LYS A 104 11.68 11.30 3.08
C LYS A 104 12.56 11.65 4.27
N LYS A 105 11.98 11.96 5.43
CA LYS A 105 12.70 12.21 6.69
C LYS A 105 13.44 10.98 7.25
N ASN A 106 13.12 9.79 6.76
CA ASN A 106 13.76 8.53 7.09
C ASN A 106 14.61 7.97 5.93
N ASP A 107 15.13 8.88 5.06
CA ASP A 107 16.05 8.59 3.95
C ASP A 107 15.48 7.78 2.78
N TYR A 108 14.16 7.69 2.67
CA TYR A 108 13.52 7.13 1.48
C TYR A 108 13.47 8.20 0.39
N ASN A 109 14.41 8.14 -0.54
CA ASN A 109 14.60 9.16 -1.58
C ASN A 109 14.07 8.73 -2.96
N PHE A 110 13.78 7.46 -3.15
CA PHE A 110 13.31 6.91 -4.41
C PHE A 110 11.86 6.47 -4.29
N PHE A 111 11.00 7.06 -5.13
CA PHE A 111 9.57 6.78 -5.15
C PHE A 111 9.14 6.35 -6.54
N TYR A 112 8.27 5.34 -6.61
CA TYR A 112 7.80 4.77 -7.86
C TYR A 112 6.29 4.55 -7.83
N GLU A 113 5.65 4.76 -8.97
CA GLU A 113 4.27 4.36 -9.25
C GLU A 113 4.31 3.06 -10.07
N PRO A 114 3.78 1.93 -9.58
CA PRO A 114 3.71 0.71 -10.37
C PRO A 114 2.66 0.85 -11.46
N LEU A 115 3.09 0.73 -12.71
CA LEU A 115 2.23 0.73 -13.88
C LEU A 115 1.87 -0.72 -14.20
N PHE A 116 0.74 -1.17 -13.68
CA PHE A 116 0.22 -2.49 -14.04
C PHE A 116 -0.26 -2.51 -15.49
N PHE A 117 0.11 -3.53 -16.24
CA PHE A 117 -0.39 -3.69 -17.59
C PHE A 117 -1.91 -3.89 -17.54
N LYS A 118 -2.66 -2.83 -17.90
CA LYS A 118 -4.12 -2.92 -18.02
C LYS A 118 -4.47 -3.90 -19.12
N ARG A 119 -4.99 -5.05 -18.74
CA ARG A 119 -5.54 -6.01 -19.68
C ARG A 119 -6.66 -5.33 -20.45
N LYS A 120 -6.53 -5.15 -21.78
CA LYS A 120 -7.63 -4.64 -22.61
C LYS A 120 -8.85 -5.53 -22.38
N LYS A 121 -9.91 -4.97 -21.80
CA LYS A 121 -11.19 -5.67 -21.61
C LYS A 121 -11.78 -5.96 -22.99
N ASN A 122 -11.53 -7.13 -23.53
CA ASN A 122 -12.17 -7.55 -24.78
C ASN A 122 -13.65 -7.88 -24.49
N LYS A 123 -14.59 -7.34 -25.28
CA LYS A 123 -16.02 -7.56 -25.12
C LYS A 123 -16.42 -9.01 -25.46
N ASN A 124 -15.64 -9.70 -26.28
CA ASN A 124 -15.90 -11.09 -26.67
C ASN A 124 -15.50 -12.05 -25.53
N LYS A 125 -16.48 -12.85 -25.06
CA LYS A 125 -16.31 -13.82 -23.97
C LYS A 125 -15.27 -14.90 -24.27
N ILE A 126 -15.21 -15.37 -25.53
CA ILE A 126 -14.27 -16.42 -25.98
C ILE A 126 -12.83 -15.89 -25.93
N ILE A 127 -12.58 -14.68 -26.45
CA ILE A 127 -11.25 -14.05 -26.42
C ILE A 127 -10.81 -13.78 -24.99
N ARG A 128 -11.74 -13.44 -24.08
CA ARG A 128 -11.42 -13.30 -22.63
C ARG A 128 -10.98 -14.61 -21.99
N ALA A 129 -11.65 -15.72 -22.35
CA ALA A 129 -11.30 -17.04 -21.84
C ALA A 129 -9.92 -17.49 -22.36
N LEU A 130 -9.68 -17.36 -23.66
CA LEU A 130 -8.37 -17.63 -24.27
C LEU A 130 -7.25 -16.80 -23.66
N ASN A 131 -7.46 -15.50 -23.48
CA ASN A 131 -6.48 -14.63 -22.83
C ASN A 131 -6.19 -14.99 -21.37
N LYS A 132 -7.18 -15.56 -20.64
CA LYS A 132 -6.94 -16.07 -19.28
C LYS A 132 -6.04 -17.31 -19.31
N ILE A 133 -6.31 -18.22 -20.24
CA ILE A 133 -5.49 -19.45 -20.42
C ILE A 133 -4.07 -19.09 -20.83
N ILE A 134 -3.89 -18.21 -21.80
CA ILE A 134 -2.55 -17.74 -22.24
C ILE A 134 -1.80 -17.10 -21.09
N PHE A 135 -2.46 -16.23 -20.31
CA PHE A 135 -1.83 -15.61 -19.14
C PHE A 135 -1.45 -16.63 -18.05
N PHE A 136 -2.29 -17.63 -17.83
CA PHE A 136 -2.00 -18.71 -16.88
C PHE A 136 -0.82 -19.58 -17.36
N LEU A 137 -0.76 -19.90 -18.66
CA LEU A 137 0.37 -20.61 -19.25
C LEU A 137 1.66 -19.79 -19.18
N GLN A 138 1.60 -18.48 -19.44
CA GLN A 138 2.75 -17.59 -19.27
C GLN A 138 3.28 -17.60 -17.84
N ILE A 139 2.39 -17.56 -16.82
CA ILE A 139 2.81 -17.67 -15.41
C ILE A 139 3.53 -19.00 -15.15
N ILE A 140 3.06 -20.10 -15.71
CA ILE A 140 3.66 -21.43 -15.49
C ILE A 140 4.99 -21.58 -16.21
N PHE A 141 5.08 -21.14 -17.46
CA PHE A 141 6.25 -21.39 -18.32
C PHE A 141 7.31 -20.28 -18.28
N GLU A 142 6.93 -19.05 -17.89
CA GLU A 142 7.84 -17.89 -17.85
C GLU A 142 7.96 -17.27 -16.44
N SER A 143 7.88 -18.06 -15.40
CA SER A 143 7.89 -17.60 -14.01
C SER A 143 9.07 -16.67 -13.63
N SER A 144 10.15 -16.69 -14.39
CA SER A 144 11.33 -15.84 -14.19
C SER A 144 11.36 -14.55 -15.03
N LYS A 145 10.41 -14.32 -15.95
CA LYS A 145 10.45 -13.19 -16.92
C LYS A 145 9.15 -12.38 -17.04
N ILE A 146 8.14 -12.64 -16.21
CA ILE A 146 6.89 -11.88 -16.31
C ILE A 146 7.03 -10.55 -15.57
N ASN A 147 7.34 -9.50 -16.30
CA ASN A 147 7.19 -8.14 -15.84
C ASN A 147 5.69 -7.80 -15.74
N LEU A 148 5.06 -8.12 -14.60
CA LEU A 148 3.64 -7.83 -14.35
C LEU A 148 3.36 -6.33 -14.21
N CYS A 149 4.36 -5.53 -13.91
CA CYS A 149 4.28 -4.08 -13.86
C CYS A 149 5.64 -3.47 -14.22
N LYS A 150 5.60 -2.22 -14.68
CA LYS A 150 6.77 -1.35 -14.76
C LYS A 150 6.74 -0.38 -13.59
N LEU A 151 7.90 -0.06 -13.05
CA LEU A 151 8.03 0.98 -12.04
C LEU A 151 8.31 2.30 -12.76
N LYS A 152 7.40 3.27 -12.62
CA LYS A 152 7.62 4.64 -13.09
C LYS A 152 8.15 5.46 -11.92
N LYS A 153 9.37 5.97 -12.04
CA LYS A 153 9.96 6.86 -11.03
C LYS A 153 9.12 8.14 -10.91
N ILE A 154 8.86 8.56 -9.68
CA ILE A 154 8.13 9.78 -9.36
C ILE A 154 9.17 10.85 -9.03
N GLU A 155 9.47 11.72 -9.98
CA GLU A 155 10.37 12.86 -9.77
C GLU A 155 9.67 13.99 -8.98
N LYS A 156 8.35 14.16 -9.22
CA LYS A 156 7.52 15.14 -8.55
C LYS A 156 6.13 14.56 -8.29
N PHE A 157 5.65 14.67 -7.05
CA PHE A 157 4.31 14.24 -6.71
C PHE A 157 3.25 15.17 -7.30
N GLU A 158 2.16 14.59 -7.77
CA GLU A 158 0.95 15.24 -8.21
C GLU A 158 -0.15 15.02 -7.17
N ILE A 159 -1.08 15.96 -7.04
CA ILE A 159 -2.27 15.79 -6.19
C ILE A 159 -3.27 14.89 -6.93
N LYS A 160 -3.13 13.59 -6.72
CA LYS A 160 -3.99 12.54 -7.26
C LYS A 160 -3.99 11.33 -6.31
N PRO A 161 -4.98 10.44 -6.42
CA PRO A 161 -4.89 9.17 -5.69
C PRO A 161 -3.80 8.29 -6.33
N TYR A 162 -2.97 7.69 -5.49
CA TYR A 162 -2.03 6.66 -5.88
C TYR A 162 -2.51 5.34 -5.27
N SER A 163 -2.93 4.40 -6.10
CA SER A 163 -3.32 3.06 -5.63
C SER A 163 -2.16 2.33 -4.96
N MET A 164 -0.94 2.70 -5.29
CA MET A 164 0.28 2.25 -4.63
C MET A 164 1.44 3.19 -4.95
N ILE A 165 2.21 3.55 -3.94
CA ILE A 165 3.53 4.16 -4.05
C ILE A 165 4.53 3.17 -3.50
N ILE A 166 5.60 2.89 -4.24
CA ILE A 166 6.74 2.11 -3.76
C ILE A 166 7.84 3.09 -3.39
N ALA A 167 8.33 3.01 -2.16
CA ALA A 167 9.42 3.84 -1.66
C ALA A 167 10.61 2.97 -1.24
N SER A 168 11.82 3.42 -1.55
CA SER A 168 13.07 2.75 -1.19
C SER A 168 14.16 3.74 -0.84
N LYS A 169 15.16 3.30 -0.08
CA LYS A 169 16.37 4.10 0.20
C LYS A 169 17.38 4.02 -0.95
N GLU A 170 17.38 2.90 -1.67
CA GLU A 170 18.24 2.67 -2.84
C GLU A 170 17.40 2.69 -4.13
N GLU A 171 18.04 3.05 -5.25
CA GLU A 171 17.36 3.06 -6.54
C GLU A 171 17.02 1.63 -6.97
N LEU A 172 15.76 1.42 -7.33
CA LEU A 172 15.30 0.12 -7.83
C LEU A 172 15.54 0.04 -9.34
N ASN A 173 16.15 -1.06 -9.78
CA ASN A 173 16.29 -1.35 -11.20
C ASN A 173 14.89 -1.56 -11.80
N SER A 174 14.50 -0.74 -12.76
CA SER A 174 13.21 -0.75 -13.47
C SER A 174 13.24 -1.67 -14.69
#